data_4cec39ae244924da577b2eeaffe72471
#
_entry.id   4cec39ae244924da577b2eeaffe72471
#
_cell.length_a   1.000
_cell.length_b   1.000
_cell.length_c   1.000
_cell.angle_alpha   90.00
_cell.angle_beta   90.00
_cell.angle_gamma   90.00
#
_symmetry.space_group_name_H-M   'P 1'
#
loop_
_entity.id
_entity.type
_entity.pdbx_description
1 polymer ?
#
loop_
_entity_poly.entity_id
_entity_poly.type
_entity_poly.pdbx_seq_one_letter_code
_entity_poly.pdbx_strand_id
1 'polypeptide(L)'
;MQIQETSPVSEIGEDRIREAFEYAASEMAITDLDGHFQETNPAYREIVGRTLGDLQEESILSITHDDDRENCRHHLDKLLSGQTPSFVLEKRYLRPDESSVWVRNSFALLKDRHGRPSHIILICNDITERRRAERLLVEQEKLALVGQLATSIAHEINNPLEAVLNLLYLIRESASLDDAHGFAAQAEEEVQRAAQIASNTLKFHTQQTKPASTNVVQLMESVLVLFKGKLAATKVALEVEPRGEPELICFAGEIRQVLANLIRNALDAMPSGGRLRVRVRPSTDWRRGESGVRITIADTGFGMSPETRRQIYDPFFTTKGPSGTGLGLWVTAGILARHRGSMHLRSKTTPGTSGTTFTLIFPMVGAERE
;
A
#
# COMPACT_ATOMS: atom_id res chain seq x y z
N MET A 1 30.30 -48.31 -43.33
CA MET A 1 29.72 -47.06 -43.75
C MET A 1 28.29 -47.06 -43.20
N GLN A 2 28.14 -46.59 -41.94
CA GLN A 2 26.84 -46.48 -41.27
C GLN A 2 26.31 -45.06 -41.51
N ILE A 3 25.25 -44.98 -42.29
CA ILE A 3 24.48 -43.73 -42.49
C ILE A 3 23.66 -43.54 -41.21
N GLN A 4 23.94 -42.53 -40.43
CA GLN A 4 23.06 -42.04 -39.36
C GLN A 4 21.86 -41.37 -40.05
N GLU A 5 20.74 -42.06 -40.07
CA GLU A 5 19.43 -41.48 -40.39
C GLU A 5 19.02 -40.56 -39.20
N THR A 6 19.24 -39.28 -39.36
CA THR A 6 18.57 -38.25 -38.54
C THR A 6 17.07 -38.26 -38.94
N SER A 7 16.23 -38.62 -38.03
CA SER A 7 14.78 -38.75 -38.23
C SER A 7 14.18 -37.37 -38.55
N PRO A 8 13.45 -37.17 -39.67
CA PRO A 8 12.90 -35.87 -40.06
C PRO A 8 11.82 -35.33 -39.13
N VAL A 9 11.35 -36.15 -38.18
CA VAL A 9 10.36 -35.73 -37.15
C VAL A 9 10.96 -34.84 -36.08
N SER A 10 12.28 -34.86 -35.84
CA SER A 10 12.95 -34.01 -34.83
C SER A 10 13.16 -32.56 -35.34
N GLU A 11 13.49 -32.38 -36.61
CA GLU A 11 13.73 -31.03 -37.17
C GLU A 11 12.44 -30.20 -37.28
N ILE A 12 11.31 -30.82 -37.70
CA ILE A 12 10.01 -30.12 -37.74
C ILE A 12 9.53 -29.69 -36.35
N GLY A 13 9.94 -30.40 -35.29
CA GLY A 13 9.61 -30.05 -33.88
C GLY A 13 10.43 -28.85 -33.37
N GLU A 14 11.72 -28.81 -33.66
CA GLU A 14 12.63 -27.75 -33.25
C GLU A 14 12.30 -26.41 -33.93
N ASP A 15 12.05 -26.43 -35.26
CA ASP A 15 11.65 -25.22 -35.99
C ASP A 15 10.35 -24.60 -35.47
N ARG A 16 9.35 -25.43 -35.16
CA ARG A 16 8.07 -24.94 -34.61
C ARG A 16 8.23 -24.34 -33.18
N ILE A 17 9.07 -24.92 -32.36
CA ILE A 17 9.34 -24.40 -31.03
C ILE A 17 10.07 -23.06 -31.13
N ARG A 18 11.03 -22.96 -32.06
CA ARG A 18 11.74 -21.72 -32.33
C ARG A 18 10.83 -20.63 -32.90
N GLU A 19 9.97 -20.96 -33.84
CA GLU A 19 8.94 -20.05 -34.34
C GLU A 19 8.00 -19.61 -33.21
N ALA A 20 7.53 -20.53 -32.38
CA ALA A 20 6.69 -20.19 -31.22
C ALA A 20 7.37 -19.26 -30.24
N PHE A 21 8.66 -19.43 -29.99
CA PHE A 21 9.46 -18.51 -29.15
C PHE A 21 9.62 -17.13 -29.82
N GLU A 22 9.98 -17.10 -31.11
CA GLU A 22 10.23 -15.84 -31.83
C GLU A 22 8.95 -15.00 -32.02
N TYR A 23 7.80 -15.63 -32.27
CA TYR A 23 6.52 -14.94 -32.50
C TYR A 23 5.62 -14.89 -31.26
N ALA A 24 6.09 -15.35 -30.09
CA ALA A 24 5.33 -15.24 -28.86
C ALA A 24 5.08 -13.75 -28.51
N ALA A 25 3.83 -13.44 -28.17
CA ALA A 25 3.48 -12.11 -27.64
C ALA A 25 4.02 -11.89 -26.23
N SER A 26 4.30 -12.96 -25.49
CA SER A 26 4.95 -12.89 -24.18
C SER A 26 6.45 -12.69 -24.35
N GLU A 27 7.01 -11.82 -23.56
CA GLU A 27 8.42 -11.47 -23.56
C GLU A 27 9.24 -12.59 -22.91
N MET A 28 10.12 -13.23 -23.70
CA MET A 28 10.85 -14.41 -23.27
C MET A 28 12.34 -14.29 -23.52
N ALA A 29 13.12 -14.80 -22.57
CA ALA A 29 14.56 -14.91 -22.69
C ALA A 29 15.07 -16.23 -22.09
N ILE A 30 16.21 -16.70 -22.60
CA ILE A 30 16.94 -17.85 -22.09
C ILE A 30 18.36 -17.39 -21.79
N THR A 31 18.84 -17.75 -20.59
CA THR A 31 20.19 -17.46 -20.15
C THR A 31 20.94 -18.72 -19.78
N ASP A 32 22.24 -18.66 -19.70
CA ASP A 32 23.03 -19.68 -19.02
C ASP A 32 22.76 -19.67 -17.50
N LEU A 33 23.43 -20.54 -16.75
CA LEU A 33 23.26 -20.65 -15.30
C LEU A 33 23.88 -19.47 -14.54
N ASP A 34 24.81 -18.74 -15.16
CA ASP A 34 25.42 -17.53 -14.61
C ASP A 34 24.55 -16.29 -14.90
N GLY A 35 23.47 -16.46 -15.65
CA GLY A 35 22.49 -15.42 -15.96
C GLY A 35 22.81 -14.59 -17.21
N HIS A 36 23.80 -14.96 -18.05
CA HIS A 36 24.11 -14.29 -19.31
C HIS A 36 23.12 -14.71 -20.39
N PHE A 37 22.61 -13.73 -21.14
CA PHE A 37 21.61 -13.95 -22.16
C PHE A 37 22.16 -14.75 -23.33
N GLN A 38 21.46 -15.82 -23.70
CA GLN A 38 21.77 -16.67 -24.85
C GLN A 38 20.78 -16.43 -25.99
N GLU A 39 19.49 -16.44 -25.68
CA GLU A 39 18.40 -16.21 -26.63
C GLU A 39 17.35 -15.26 -26.04
N THR A 40 16.80 -14.39 -26.87
CA THR A 40 15.70 -13.49 -26.53
C THR A 40 14.77 -13.32 -27.70
N ASN A 41 13.46 -13.31 -27.45
CA ASN A 41 12.50 -13.04 -28.52
C ASN A 41 12.36 -11.52 -28.79
N PRO A 42 11.74 -11.10 -29.89
CA PRO A 42 11.55 -9.68 -30.23
C PRO A 42 10.84 -8.89 -29.15
N ALA A 43 9.78 -9.45 -28.55
CA ALA A 43 9.03 -8.79 -27.49
C ALA A 43 9.90 -8.48 -26.26
N TYR A 44 10.78 -9.39 -25.85
CA TYR A 44 11.71 -9.14 -24.75
C TYR A 44 12.70 -8.00 -25.06
N ARG A 45 13.27 -8.01 -26.30
CA ARG A 45 14.19 -6.95 -26.74
C ARG A 45 13.53 -5.57 -26.76
N GLU A 46 12.27 -5.49 -27.14
CA GLU A 46 11.49 -4.25 -27.14
C GLU A 46 11.33 -3.68 -25.73
N ILE A 47 10.98 -4.52 -24.75
CA ILE A 47 10.83 -4.07 -23.33
C ILE A 47 12.16 -3.53 -22.79
N VAL A 48 13.25 -4.27 -22.96
CA VAL A 48 14.55 -3.87 -22.39
C VAL A 48 15.25 -2.79 -23.23
N GLY A 49 14.78 -2.53 -24.45
CA GLY A 49 15.36 -1.53 -25.36
C GLY A 49 16.78 -1.88 -25.83
N ARG A 50 17.10 -3.19 -25.99
CA ARG A 50 18.44 -3.67 -26.37
C ARG A 50 18.33 -4.68 -27.51
N THR A 51 19.35 -4.74 -28.36
CA THR A 51 19.48 -5.78 -29.37
C THR A 51 19.92 -7.11 -28.75
N LEU A 52 19.82 -8.22 -29.49
CA LEU A 52 20.34 -9.50 -29.02
C LEU A 52 21.85 -9.43 -28.78
N GLY A 53 22.61 -8.74 -29.67
CA GLY A 53 24.06 -8.58 -29.53
C GLY A 53 24.43 -7.83 -28.24
N ASP A 54 23.71 -6.76 -27.91
CA ASP A 54 23.95 -6.03 -26.64
C ASP A 54 23.65 -6.92 -25.43
N LEU A 55 22.59 -7.73 -25.50
CA LEU A 55 22.19 -8.60 -24.39
C LEU A 55 23.16 -9.77 -24.18
N GLN A 56 23.82 -10.27 -25.22
CA GLN A 56 24.80 -11.36 -25.08
C GLN A 56 26.04 -10.96 -24.25
N GLU A 57 26.33 -9.66 -24.14
CA GLU A 57 27.37 -9.12 -23.28
C GLU A 57 26.87 -8.81 -21.86
N GLU A 58 25.58 -8.96 -21.61
CA GLU A 58 24.90 -8.61 -20.37
C GLU A 58 24.37 -9.84 -19.62
N SER A 59 24.03 -9.63 -18.36
CA SER A 59 23.37 -10.63 -17.53
C SER A 59 22.05 -10.12 -16.96
N ILE A 60 21.24 -11.04 -16.42
CA ILE A 60 20.01 -10.70 -15.69
C ILE A 60 20.26 -9.61 -14.65
N LEU A 61 21.39 -9.70 -13.91
CA LEU A 61 21.73 -8.76 -12.85
C LEU A 61 22.25 -7.43 -13.35
N SER A 62 22.99 -7.40 -14.47
CA SER A 62 23.55 -6.14 -14.98
C SER A 62 22.46 -5.19 -15.49
N ILE A 63 21.41 -5.72 -16.15
CA ILE A 63 20.28 -4.91 -16.61
C ILE A 63 19.23 -4.65 -15.52
N THR A 64 19.39 -5.25 -14.33
CA THR A 64 18.50 -5.01 -13.19
C THR A 64 18.92 -3.72 -12.47
N HIS A 65 17.93 -2.89 -12.08
CA HIS A 65 18.17 -1.68 -11.29
C HIS A 65 18.91 -2.00 -9.98
N ASP A 66 19.82 -1.12 -9.56
CA ASP A 66 20.72 -1.35 -8.43
C ASP A 66 20.02 -1.78 -7.15
N ASP A 67 18.92 -1.11 -6.79
CA ASP A 67 18.13 -1.41 -5.58
C ASP A 67 17.51 -2.82 -5.60
N ASP A 68 17.29 -3.39 -6.80
CA ASP A 68 16.60 -4.67 -6.97
C ASP A 68 17.58 -5.84 -7.20
N ARG A 69 18.89 -5.55 -7.42
CA ARG A 69 19.91 -6.55 -7.75
C ARG A 69 20.11 -7.58 -6.65
N GLU A 70 20.21 -7.16 -5.39
CA GLU A 70 20.48 -8.06 -4.28
C GLU A 70 19.32 -9.03 -4.06
N ASN A 71 18.10 -8.53 -4.12
CA ASN A 71 16.89 -9.35 -4.04
C ASN A 71 16.80 -10.35 -5.20
N CYS A 72 17.11 -9.90 -6.43
CA CYS A 72 17.13 -10.77 -7.60
C CYS A 72 18.18 -11.88 -7.45
N ARG A 73 19.41 -11.55 -7.04
CA ARG A 73 20.50 -12.53 -6.80
C ARG A 73 20.07 -13.58 -5.79
N HIS A 74 19.54 -13.17 -4.66
CA HIS A 74 19.09 -14.09 -3.63
C HIS A 74 18.06 -15.13 -4.13
N HIS A 75 17.13 -14.72 -5.00
CA HIS A 75 16.15 -15.63 -5.58
C HIS A 75 16.76 -16.55 -6.65
N LEU A 76 17.71 -16.05 -7.45
CA LEU A 76 18.46 -16.86 -8.40
C LEU A 76 19.28 -17.93 -7.69
N ASP A 77 19.97 -17.61 -6.59
CA ASP A 77 20.74 -18.57 -5.80
C ASP A 77 19.86 -19.71 -5.25
N LYS A 78 18.64 -19.39 -4.82
CA LYS A 78 17.65 -20.40 -4.38
C LYS A 78 17.18 -21.30 -5.52
N LEU A 79 16.98 -20.73 -6.70
CA LEU A 79 16.60 -21.46 -7.90
C LEU A 79 17.73 -22.43 -8.31
N LEU A 80 18.97 -21.93 -8.40
CA LEU A 80 20.15 -22.72 -8.80
C LEU A 80 20.50 -23.81 -7.79
N SER A 81 20.33 -23.55 -6.50
CA SER A 81 20.53 -24.57 -5.44
C SER A 81 19.41 -25.61 -5.37
N GLY A 82 18.36 -25.48 -6.19
CA GLY A 82 17.22 -26.41 -6.19
C GLY A 82 16.25 -26.26 -5.02
N GLN A 83 16.40 -25.20 -4.19
CA GLN A 83 15.48 -24.92 -3.09
C GLN A 83 14.08 -24.56 -3.59
N THR A 84 13.98 -23.96 -4.77
CA THR A 84 12.70 -23.66 -5.42
C THR A 84 12.75 -24.09 -6.89
N PRO A 85 11.67 -24.67 -7.46
CA PRO A 85 11.63 -25.07 -8.87
C PRO A 85 11.44 -23.86 -9.81
N SER A 86 10.86 -22.78 -9.31
CA SER A 86 10.60 -21.52 -10.02
C SER A 86 10.29 -20.42 -9.03
N PHE A 87 10.37 -19.15 -9.47
CA PHE A 87 9.92 -18.01 -8.68
C PHE A 87 9.40 -16.89 -9.61
N VAL A 88 8.64 -15.97 -9.02
CA VAL A 88 8.17 -14.75 -9.68
C VAL A 88 8.71 -13.56 -8.89
N LEU A 89 9.25 -12.58 -9.61
CA LEU A 89 9.80 -11.35 -9.02
C LEU A 89 9.36 -10.14 -9.82
N GLU A 90 8.83 -9.12 -9.14
CA GLU A 90 8.64 -7.79 -9.71
C GLU A 90 9.87 -6.94 -9.42
N LYS A 91 10.46 -6.36 -10.47
CA LYS A 91 11.68 -5.57 -10.39
C LYS A 91 11.76 -4.56 -11.53
N ARG A 92 12.75 -3.69 -11.48
CA ARG A 92 13.04 -2.73 -12.55
C ARG A 92 14.17 -3.23 -13.44
N TYR A 93 14.01 -3.08 -14.73
CA TYR A 93 15.10 -3.14 -15.68
C TYR A 93 15.57 -1.72 -16.04
N LEU A 94 16.89 -1.54 -16.19
CA LEU A 94 17.50 -0.33 -16.72
C LEU A 94 17.67 -0.44 -18.23
N ARG A 95 17.10 0.52 -18.97
CA ARG A 95 17.29 0.67 -20.39
C ARG A 95 18.57 1.45 -20.70
N PRO A 96 19.10 1.39 -21.96
CA PRO A 96 20.29 2.15 -22.34
C PRO A 96 20.14 3.67 -22.23
N ASP A 97 18.92 4.19 -22.28
CA ASP A 97 18.58 5.61 -22.11
C ASP A 97 18.44 6.02 -20.64
N GLU A 98 18.90 5.19 -19.71
CA GLU A 98 18.78 5.36 -18.25
C GLU A 98 17.32 5.32 -17.73
N SER A 99 16.33 5.14 -18.59
CA SER A 99 14.96 4.92 -18.14
C SER A 99 14.81 3.54 -17.48
N SER A 100 13.84 3.42 -16.57
CA SER A 100 13.53 2.14 -15.95
C SER A 100 12.13 1.67 -16.36
N VAL A 101 11.99 0.36 -16.58
CA VAL A 101 10.73 -0.31 -16.85
C VAL A 101 10.44 -1.30 -15.74
N TRP A 102 9.22 -1.25 -15.19
CA TRP A 102 8.76 -2.22 -14.20
C TRP A 102 8.34 -3.50 -14.89
N VAL A 103 8.92 -4.61 -14.47
CA VAL A 103 8.64 -5.92 -15.04
C VAL A 103 8.29 -6.94 -13.97
N ARG A 104 7.40 -7.85 -14.32
CA ARG A 104 7.10 -9.07 -13.56
C ARG A 104 7.70 -10.26 -14.28
N ASN A 105 8.77 -10.80 -13.74
CA ASN A 105 9.51 -11.92 -14.28
C ASN A 105 9.16 -13.23 -13.60
N SER A 106 8.89 -14.27 -14.39
CA SER A 106 8.81 -15.66 -13.94
C SER A 106 10.06 -16.38 -14.39
N PHE A 107 10.77 -17.02 -13.45
CA PHE A 107 12.02 -17.74 -13.69
C PHE A 107 11.83 -19.24 -13.45
N ALA A 108 12.41 -20.06 -14.31
CA ALA A 108 12.46 -21.50 -14.12
C ALA A 108 13.73 -22.08 -14.73
N LEU A 109 14.17 -23.28 -14.23
CA LEU A 109 15.32 -23.99 -14.75
C LEU A 109 14.92 -24.91 -15.91
N LEU A 110 15.60 -24.78 -17.03
CA LEU A 110 15.62 -25.79 -18.08
C LEU A 110 16.65 -26.85 -17.73
N LYS A 111 16.32 -28.12 -18.02
CA LYS A 111 17.18 -29.28 -17.76
C LYS A 111 17.64 -29.94 -19.05
N ASP A 112 18.87 -30.45 -19.05
CA ASP A 112 19.42 -31.26 -20.13
C ASP A 112 18.74 -32.65 -20.21
N ARG A 113 19.13 -33.46 -21.19
CA ARG A 113 18.61 -34.84 -21.39
C ARG A 113 18.94 -35.78 -20.23
N HIS A 114 19.83 -35.37 -19.34
CA HIS A 114 20.23 -36.13 -18.13
C HIS A 114 19.55 -35.59 -16.86
N GLY A 115 18.63 -34.63 -16.98
CA GLY A 115 17.91 -34.03 -15.88
C GLY A 115 18.70 -32.99 -15.08
N ARG A 116 19.89 -32.57 -15.56
CA ARG A 116 20.73 -31.56 -14.89
C ARG A 116 20.33 -30.16 -15.37
N PRO A 117 20.36 -29.14 -14.50
CA PRO A 117 20.17 -27.75 -14.91
C PRO A 117 21.11 -27.37 -16.04
N SER A 118 20.57 -26.72 -17.07
CA SER A 118 21.34 -26.28 -18.25
C SER A 118 21.19 -24.78 -18.52
N HIS A 119 19.97 -24.25 -18.39
CA HIS A 119 19.68 -22.85 -18.66
C HIS A 119 18.60 -22.33 -17.71
N ILE A 120 18.45 -21.01 -17.64
CA ILE A 120 17.32 -20.34 -16.98
C ILE A 120 16.41 -19.78 -18.08
N ILE A 121 15.12 -20.08 -18.01
CA ILE A 121 14.12 -19.42 -18.84
C ILE A 121 13.44 -18.36 -18.00
N LEU A 122 13.22 -17.19 -18.62
CA LEU A 122 12.43 -16.11 -18.04
C LEU A 122 11.27 -15.75 -18.96
N ILE A 123 10.12 -15.51 -18.35
CA ILE A 123 8.96 -14.89 -18.99
C ILE A 123 8.76 -13.57 -18.29
N CYS A 124 8.77 -12.49 -19.07
CA CYS A 124 8.68 -11.12 -18.58
C CYS A 124 7.34 -10.52 -19.00
N ASN A 125 6.74 -9.70 -18.14
CA ASN A 125 5.59 -8.88 -18.49
C ASN A 125 5.86 -7.45 -18.03
N ASP A 126 5.65 -6.46 -18.91
CA ASP A 126 5.67 -5.04 -18.52
C ASP A 126 4.45 -4.73 -17.64
N ILE A 127 4.71 -4.25 -16.43
CA ILE A 127 3.68 -3.85 -15.47
C ILE A 127 3.71 -2.34 -15.21
N THR A 128 4.40 -1.55 -16.03
CA THR A 128 4.59 -0.11 -15.82
C THR A 128 3.26 0.64 -15.85
N GLU A 129 2.45 0.42 -16.86
CA GLU A 129 1.14 1.08 -16.99
C GLU A 129 0.18 0.64 -15.87
N ARG A 130 0.20 -0.63 -15.51
CA ARG A 130 -0.58 -1.13 -14.37
C ARG A 130 -0.18 -0.42 -13.07
N ARG A 131 1.12 -0.32 -12.77
CA ARG A 131 1.62 0.39 -11.56
C ARG A 131 1.31 1.89 -11.60
N ARG A 132 1.35 2.53 -12.78
CA ARG A 132 0.93 3.92 -12.94
C ARG A 132 -0.55 4.09 -12.61
N ALA A 133 -1.41 3.26 -13.16
CA ALA A 133 -2.84 3.30 -12.89
C ALA A 133 -3.14 3.09 -11.39
N GLU A 134 -2.50 2.12 -10.75
CA GLU A 134 -2.63 1.86 -9.32
C GLU A 134 -2.20 3.08 -8.48
N ARG A 135 -1.09 3.75 -8.82
CA ARG A 135 -0.65 4.99 -8.15
C ARG A 135 -1.65 6.13 -8.30
N LEU A 136 -2.17 6.34 -9.51
CA LEU A 136 -3.17 7.38 -9.75
C LEU A 136 -4.46 7.14 -8.97
N LEU A 137 -4.92 5.89 -8.86
CA LEU A 137 -6.08 5.55 -8.04
C LEU A 137 -5.85 5.83 -6.55
N VAL A 138 -4.69 5.52 -6.02
CA VAL A 138 -4.31 5.85 -4.64
C VAL A 138 -4.31 7.36 -4.41
N GLU A 139 -3.79 8.14 -5.36
CA GLU A 139 -3.75 9.60 -5.28
C GLU A 139 -5.16 10.21 -5.36
N GLN A 140 -6.01 9.72 -6.27
CA GLN A 140 -7.41 10.14 -6.37
C GLN A 140 -8.19 9.85 -5.09
N GLU A 141 -8.03 8.67 -4.48
CA GLU A 141 -8.69 8.34 -3.21
C GLU A 141 -8.24 9.25 -2.08
N LYS A 142 -6.94 9.59 -2.04
CA LYS A 142 -6.39 10.55 -1.08
C LYS A 142 -7.01 11.94 -1.24
N LEU A 143 -7.15 12.41 -2.48
CA LEU A 143 -7.79 13.71 -2.77
C LEU A 143 -9.28 13.68 -2.41
N ALA A 144 -9.99 12.61 -2.73
CA ALA A 144 -11.39 12.44 -2.39
C ALA A 144 -11.62 12.45 -0.86
N LEU A 145 -10.74 11.79 -0.11
CA LEU A 145 -10.77 11.77 1.36
C LEU A 145 -10.58 13.17 1.93
N VAL A 146 -9.63 13.94 1.42
CA VAL A 146 -9.41 15.33 1.82
C VAL A 146 -10.60 16.22 1.44
N GLY A 147 -11.16 16.05 0.25
CA GLY A 147 -12.35 16.81 -0.18
C GLY A 147 -13.55 16.57 0.75
N GLN A 148 -13.78 15.33 1.16
CA GLN A 148 -14.85 14.99 2.11
C GLN A 148 -14.61 15.56 3.52
N LEU A 149 -13.36 15.67 3.95
CA LEU A 149 -13.01 16.25 5.25
C LEU A 149 -12.93 17.79 5.21
N ALA A 150 -12.78 18.40 4.03
CA ALA A 150 -12.54 19.85 3.90
C ALA A 150 -13.62 20.69 4.61
N THR A 151 -14.89 20.33 4.49
CA THR A 151 -15.99 21.03 5.15
C THR A 151 -15.89 20.90 6.68
N SER A 152 -15.59 19.71 7.20
CA SER A 152 -15.44 19.48 8.64
C SER A 152 -14.23 20.23 9.19
N ILE A 153 -13.11 20.22 8.46
CA ILE A 153 -11.88 20.92 8.83
C ILE A 153 -12.10 22.46 8.82
N ALA A 154 -12.81 22.97 7.79
CA ALA A 154 -13.15 24.39 7.74
C ALA A 154 -13.99 24.82 8.97
N HIS A 155 -15.00 24.02 9.35
CA HIS A 155 -15.76 24.26 10.57
C HIS A 155 -14.91 24.18 11.83
N GLU A 156 -14.02 23.20 11.93
CA GLU A 156 -13.14 23.04 13.09
C GLU A 156 -12.09 24.15 13.21
N ILE A 157 -11.66 24.76 12.10
CA ILE A 157 -10.77 25.93 12.10
C ILE A 157 -11.57 27.22 12.40
N ASN A 158 -12.77 27.36 11.85
CA ASN A 158 -13.60 28.56 12.06
C ASN A 158 -14.05 28.69 13.52
N ASN A 159 -14.36 27.58 14.19
CA ASN A 159 -14.81 27.61 15.59
C ASN A 159 -13.82 28.33 16.54
N PRO A 160 -12.53 27.96 16.62
CA PRO A 160 -11.57 28.70 17.42
C PRO A 160 -11.35 30.14 16.93
N LEU A 161 -11.42 30.40 15.62
CA LEU A 161 -11.30 31.77 15.09
C LEU A 161 -12.48 32.64 15.51
N GLU A 162 -13.71 32.12 15.54
CA GLU A 162 -14.89 32.82 16.05
C GLU A 162 -14.75 33.08 17.56
N ALA A 163 -14.23 32.11 18.33
CA ALA A 163 -13.93 32.28 19.74
C ALA A 163 -12.90 33.40 19.96
N VAL A 164 -11.82 33.44 19.17
CA VAL A 164 -10.82 34.51 19.20
C VAL A 164 -11.46 35.89 18.94
N LEU A 165 -12.33 36.00 17.91
CA LEU A 165 -13.01 37.26 17.61
C LEU A 165 -13.86 37.73 18.79
N ASN A 166 -14.60 36.84 19.45
CA ASN A 166 -15.39 37.13 20.61
C ASN A 166 -14.53 37.58 21.82
N LEU A 167 -13.40 36.88 22.06
CA LEU A 167 -12.45 37.21 23.12
C LEU A 167 -11.80 38.60 22.90
N LEU A 168 -11.44 38.91 21.65
CA LEU A 168 -10.93 40.24 21.28
C LEU A 168 -11.96 41.34 21.50
N TYR A 169 -13.25 41.08 21.23
CA TYR A 169 -14.33 42.00 21.55
C TYR A 169 -14.42 42.23 23.07
N LEU A 170 -14.38 41.16 23.88
CA LEU A 170 -14.42 41.24 25.34
C LEU A 170 -13.20 42.00 25.90
N ILE A 171 -12.01 41.80 25.36
CA ILE A 171 -10.79 42.57 25.73
C ILE A 171 -11.03 44.07 25.49
N ARG A 172 -11.61 44.42 24.33
CA ARG A 172 -11.86 45.81 23.97
C ARG A 172 -12.89 46.49 24.87
N GLU A 173 -13.89 45.77 25.31
CA GLU A 173 -14.96 46.27 26.19
C GLU A 173 -14.65 46.12 27.68
N SER A 174 -13.54 45.47 28.02
CA SER A 174 -13.17 45.20 29.42
C SER A 174 -12.75 46.49 30.13
N ALA A 175 -13.29 46.72 31.33
CA ALA A 175 -12.89 47.80 32.22
C ALA A 175 -11.76 47.37 33.21
N SER A 176 -11.48 46.07 33.29
CA SER A 176 -10.45 45.49 34.18
C SER A 176 -9.26 45.02 33.36
N LEU A 177 -8.05 45.37 33.77
CA LEU A 177 -6.83 44.88 33.11
C LEU A 177 -6.61 43.39 33.36
N ASP A 178 -7.00 42.87 34.51
CA ASP A 178 -6.89 41.45 34.86
C ASP A 178 -7.82 40.61 34.02
N ASP A 179 -9.07 41.06 33.78
CA ASP A 179 -10.03 40.38 32.91
C ASP A 179 -9.53 40.41 31.46
N ALA A 180 -9.00 41.54 30.99
CA ALA A 180 -8.44 41.66 29.65
C ALA A 180 -7.24 40.70 29.44
N HIS A 181 -6.36 40.57 30.42
CA HIS A 181 -5.27 39.58 30.39
C HIS A 181 -5.79 38.15 30.36
N GLY A 182 -6.84 37.86 31.15
CA GLY A 182 -7.50 36.54 31.13
C GLY A 182 -8.09 36.18 29.76
N PHE A 183 -8.79 37.12 29.11
CA PHE A 183 -9.32 36.93 27.76
C PHE A 183 -8.23 36.81 26.70
N ALA A 184 -7.12 37.56 26.84
CA ALA A 184 -5.98 37.46 25.94
C ALA A 184 -5.31 36.07 26.00
N ALA A 185 -5.11 35.51 27.19
CA ALA A 185 -4.57 34.16 27.35
C ALA A 185 -5.46 33.11 26.72
N GLN A 186 -6.79 33.20 26.86
CA GLN A 186 -7.74 32.31 26.21
C GLN A 186 -7.71 32.44 24.65
N ALA A 187 -7.55 33.67 24.15
CA ALA A 187 -7.43 33.90 22.74
C ALA A 187 -6.15 33.26 22.16
N GLU A 188 -5.03 33.35 22.86
CA GLU A 188 -3.81 32.66 22.46
C GLU A 188 -3.96 31.13 22.42
N GLU A 189 -4.65 30.53 23.37
CA GLU A 189 -4.96 29.09 23.37
C GLU A 189 -5.78 28.69 22.15
N GLU A 190 -6.81 29.43 21.78
CA GLU A 190 -7.65 29.15 20.63
C GLU A 190 -6.90 29.35 19.30
N VAL A 191 -6.00 30.34 19.18
CA VAL A 191 -5.09 30.48 18.03
C VAL A 191 -4.18 29.28 17.88
N GLN A 192 -3.56 28.83 18.99
CA GLN A 192 -2.70 27.64 19.00
C GLN A 192 -3.47 26.40 18.58
N ARG A 193 -4.73 26.27 19.01
CA ARG A 193 -5.63 25.19 18.62
C ARG A 193 -5.92 25.20 17.11
N ALA A 194 -6.25 26.35 16.54
CA ALA A 194 -6.46 26.51 15.10
C ALA A 194 -5.19 26.14 14.31
N ALA A 195 -4.03 26.62 14.73
CA ALA A 195 -2.74 26.29 14.12
C ALA A 195 -2.42 24.79 14.17
N GLN A 196 -2.75 24.12 15.27
CA GLN A 196 -2.58 22.69 15.41
C GLN A 196 -3.49 21.89 14.45
N ILE A 197 -4.76 22.29 14.28
CA ILE A 197 -5.70 21.69 13.33
C ILE A 197 -5.16 21.84 11.90
N ALA A 198 -4.73 23.06 11.51
CA ALA A 198 -4.14 23.32 10.22
C ALA A 198 -2.87 22.48 9.95
N SER A 199 -1.97 22.41 10.93
CA SER A 199 -0.73 21.61 10.85
C SER A 199 -1.02 20.11 10.67
N ASN A 200 -1.97 19.57 11.44
CA ASN A 200 -2.37 18.16 11.32
C ASN A 200 -2.96 17.85 9.94
N THR A 201 -3.73 18.78 9.38
CA THR A 201 -4.30 18.67 8.03
C THR A 201 -3.21 18.67 6.95
N LEU A 202 -2.22 19.57 7.06
CA LEU A 202 -1.08 19.62 6.13
C LEU A 202 -0.22 18.36 6.18
N LYS A 203 0.00 17.79 7.37
CA LYS A 203 0.73 16.51 7.53
C LYS A 203 0.03 15.34 6.81
N PHE A 204 -1.28 15.44 6.55
CA PHE A 204 -2.00 14.45 5.76
C PHE A 204 -1.56 14.43 4.28
N HIS A 205 -1.09 15.57 3.75
CA HIS A 205 -0.63 15.73 2.37
C HIS A 205 0.86 15.44 2.15
N THR A 206 1.67 15.45 3.22
CA THR A 206 3.11 15.29 3.07
C THR A 206 3.44 13.83 2.74
N GLN A 207 3.90 13.57 1.51
CA GLN A 207 4.45 12.27 1.13
C GLN A 207 5.83 12.13 1.78
N GLN A 208 5.97 11.18 2.69
CA GLN A 208 7.29 10.72 3.11
C GLN A 208 7.84 9.82 2.01
N THR A 209 8.98 10.20 1.46
CA THR A 209 9.68 9.42 0.43
C THR A 209 10.48 8.24 1.01
N LYS A 210 10.67 8.22 2.35
CA LYS A 210 11.40 7.16 3.06
C LYS A 210 10.60 6.69 4.27
N PRO A 211 10.61 5.38 4.57
CA PRO A 211 10.02 4.87 5.81
C PRO A 211 10.80 5.40 7.02
N ALA A 212 10.09 5.72 8.09
CA ALA A 212 10.66 6.20 9.34
C ALA A 212 10.00 5.52 10.55
N SER A 213 10.73 5.45 11.67
CA SER A 213 10.14 5.01 12.94
C SER A 213 9.05 5.98 13.36
N THR A 214 7.86 5.45 13.63
CA THR A 214 6.65 6.21 13.88
C THR A 214 5.91 5.62 15.07
N ASN A 215 5.62 6.45 16.08
CA ASN A 215 4.75 6.07 17.18
C ASN A 215 3.31 5.94 16.69
N VAL A 216 2.78 4.72 16.74
CA VAL A 216 1.46 4.39 16.17
C VAL A 216 0.31 5.00 16.98
N VAL A 217 0.49 5.22 18.28
CA VAL A 217 -0.53 5.86 19.12
C VAL A 217 -0.67 7.33 18.74
N GLN A 218 0.42 8.07 18.65
CA GLN A 218 0.42 9.48 18.21
C GLN A 218 -0.14 9.63 16.78
N LEU A 219 0.20 8.68 15.90
CA LEU A 219 -0.33 8.66 14.55
C LEU A 219 -1.86 8.48 14.57
N MET A 220 -2.38 7.55 15.36
CA MET A 220 -3.81 7.31 15.52
C MET A 220 -4.52 8.55 16.08
N GLU A 221 -3.99 9.17 17.12
CA GLU A 221 -4.54 10.39 17.73
C GLU A 221 -4.63 11.52 16.70
N SER A 222 -3.59 11.70 15.88
CA SER A 222 -3.58 12.72 14.83
C SER A 222 -4.70 12.53 13.80
N VAL A 223 -5.07 11.26 13.50
CA VAL A 223 -6.19 10.95 12.61
C VAL A 223 -7.53 11.18 13.31
N LEU A 224 -7.67 10.76 14.57
CA LEU A 224 -8.92 10.93 15.32
C LEU A 224 -9.31 12.40 15.50
N VAL A 225 -8.33 13.31 15.62
CA VAL A 225 -8.59 14.76 15.66
C VAL A 225 -9.37 15.24 14.43
N LEU A 226 -9.09 14.71 13.23
CA LEU A 226 -9.78 15.09 11.99
C LEU A 226 -11.26 14.67 11.96
N PHE A 227 -11.65 13.72 12.80
CA PHE A 227 -13.02 13.21 12.86
C PHE A 227 -13.81 13.71 14.07
N LYS A 228 -13.25 14.60 14.93
CA LYS A 228 -13.93 15.11 16.14
C LYS A 228 -15.30 15.72 15.83
N GLY A 229 -15.38 16.59 14.82
CA GLY A 229 -16.64 17.21 14.40
C GLY A 229 -17.67 16.18 13.95
N LYS A 230 -17.26 15.21 13.13
CA LYS A 230 -18.15 14.13 12.66
C LYS A 230 -18.62 13.22 13.79
N LEU A 231 -17.73 12.85 14.74
CA LEU A 231 -18.06 12.09 15.94
C LEU A 231 -19.15 12.79 16.78
N ALA A 232 -19.00 14.09 17.00
CA ALA A 232 -19.96 14.92 17.75
C ALA A 232 -21.30 15.00 16.99
N ALA A 233 -21.29 15.28 15.69
CA ALA A 233 -22.50 15.40 14.86
C ALA A 233 -23.29 14.08 14.81
N THR A 234 -22.62 12.93 14.73
CA THR A 234 -23.26 11.61 14.68
C THR A 234 -23.55 11.01 16.06
N LYS A 235 -23.18 11.69 17.15
CA LYS A 235 -23.34 11.20 18.55
C LYS A 235 -22.68 9.82 18.77
N VAL A 236 -21.55 9.56 18.13
CA VAL A 236 -20.77 8.33 18.29
C VAL A 236 -19.82 8.48 19.47
N ALA A 237 -19.93 7.58 20.45
CA ALA A 237 -18.99 7.50 21.59
C ALA A 237 -17.66 6.91 21.12
N LEU A 238 -16.57 7.63 21.35
CA LEU A 238 -15.20 7.19 21.03
C LEU A 238 -14.53 6.60 22.26
N GLU A 239 -14.04 5.37 22.16
CA GLU A 239 -13.22 4.69 23.15
C GLU A 239 -11.82 4.41 22.57
N VAL A 240 -10.77 4.96 23.15
CA VAL A 240 -9.37 4.74 22.72
C VAL A 240 -8.64 3.99 23.82
N GLU A 241 -8.13 2.80 23.50
CA GLU A 241 -7.44 1.91 24.44
C GLU A 241 -6.01 1.61 23.95
N PRO A 242 -5.04 2.50 24.14
CA PRO A 242 -3.64 2.21 23.82
C PRO A 242 -3.03 1.31 24.89
N ARG A 243 -2.16 0.39 24.49
CA ARG A 243 -1.32 -0.41 25.39
C ARG A 243 0.13 -0.29 24.96
N GLY A 244 0.91 0.44 25.75
CA GLY A 244 2.29 0.82 25.40
C GLY A 244 2.32 1.86 24.27
N GLU A 245 3.50 2.15 23.81
CA GLU A 245 3.78 3.08 22.70
C GLU A 245 4.54 2.35 21.58
N PRO A 246 3.86 1.45 20.85
CA PRO A 246 4.55 0.67 19.83
C PRO A 246 5.00 1.57 18.68
N GLU A 247 6.25 1.36 18.25
CA GLU A 247 6.82 1.98 17.06
C GLU A 247 6.73 1.07 15.85
N LEU A 248 6.60 1.67 14.69
CA LEU A 248 6.52 0.99 13.40
C LEU A 248 7.41 1.72 12.39
N ILE A 249 8.29 1.01 11.70
CA ILE A 249 9.01 1.55 10.54
C ILE A 249 8.06 1.53 9.35
N CYS A 250 7.57 2.69 8.95
CA CYS A 250 6.52 2.80 7.94
C CYS A 250 6.53 4.15 7.21
N PHE A 251 5.76 4.21 6.11
CA PHE A 251 5.35 5.47 5.51
C PHE A 251 4.14 6.01 6.27
N ALA A 252 4.38 6.91 7.24
CA ALA A 252 3.35 7.40 8.16
C ALA A 252 2.11 7.99 7.45
N GLY A 253 2.29 8.62 6.27
CA GLY A 253 1.19 9.13 5.44
C GLY A 253 0.26 8.02 4.95
N GLU A 254 0.81 6.87 4.56
CA GLU A 254 0.03 5.72 4.10
C GLU A 254 -0.74 5.07 5.25
N ILE A 255 -0.10 4.90 6.41
CA ILE A 255 -0.79 4.37 7.59
C ILE A 255 -1.91 5.31 8.05
N ARG A 256 -1.68 6.66 8.02
CA ARG A 256 -2.76 7.64 8.26
C ARG A 256 -3.94 7.45 7.31
N GLN A 257 -3.69 7.22 6.03
CA GLN A 257 -4.75 6.97 5.04
C GLN A 257 -5.55 5.71 5.34
N VAL A 258 -4.88 4.61 5.71
CA VAL A 258 -5.54 3.37 6.16
C VAL A 258 -6.46 3.64 7.34
N LEU A 259 -5.95 4.30 8.39
CA LEU A 259 -6.70 4.60 9.59
C LEU A 259 -7.91 5.51 9.31
N ALA A 260 -7.70 6.56 8.51
CA ALA A 260 -8.77 7.48 8.12
C ALA A 260 -9.87 6.79 7.31
N ASN A 261 -9.51 5.92 6.36
CA ASN A 261 -10.48 5.14 5.60
C ASN A 261 -11.34 4.25 6.49
N LEU A 262 -10.73 3.54 7.43
CA LEU A 262 -11.46 2.64 8.33
C LEU A 262 -12.33 3.40 9.33
N ILE A 263 -11.85 4.51 9.91
CA ILE A 263 -12.61 5.36 10.82
C ILE A 263 -13.80 5.98 10.09
N ARG A 264 -13.61 6.52 8.87
CA ARG A 264 -14.68 7.04 8.03
C ARG A 264 -15.76 5.99 7.78
N ASN A 265 -15.35 4.77 7.39
CA ASN A 265 -16.29 3.68 7.15
C ASN A 265 -17.08 3.29 8.40
N ALA A 266 -16.45 3.27 9.57
CA ALA A 266 -17.10 3.02 10.84
C ALA A 266 -18.15 4.10 11.17
N LEU A 267 -17.80 5.39 10.99
CA LEU A 267 -18.74 6.50 11.23
C LEU A 267 -19.92 6.49 10.25
N ASP A 268 -19.67 6.17 8.99
CA ASP A 268 -20.74 6.07 7.97
C ASP A 268 -21.70 4.89 8.27
N ALA A 269 -21.20 3.85 8.95
CA ALA A 269 -22.04 2.73 9.40
C ALA A 269 -22.87 3.04 10.66
N MET A 270 -22.67 4.20 11.30
CA MET A 270 -23.31 4.63 12.55
C MET A 270 -24.01 6.00 12.43
N PRO A 271 -24.92 6.21 11.45
CA PRO A 271 -25.52 7.54 11.21
C PRO A 271 -26.38 8.04 12.38
N SER A 272 -26.91 7.13 13.18
CA SER A 272 -27.80 7.45 14.33
C SER A 272 -27.12 7.31 15.69
N GLY A 273 -25.78 7.34 15.72
CA GLY A 273 -24.96 7.13 16.91
C GLY A 273 -24.49 5.70 17.07
N GLY A 274 -23.71 5.47 18.11
CA GLY A 274 -23.10 4.18 18.38
C GLY A 274 -21.79 4.32 19.14
N ARG A 275 -20.93 3.32 19.03
CA ARG A 275 -19.62 3.29 19.68
C ARG A 275 -18.54 2.92 18.69
N LEU A 276 -17.51 3.75 18.64
CA LEU A 276 -16.26 3.49 17.92
C LEU A 276 -15.17 3.17 18.95
N ARG A 277 -14.64 1.95 18.91
CA ARG A 277 -13.52 1.54 19.77
C ARG A 277 -12.26 1.33 18.96
N VAL A 278 -11.19 1.98 19.39
CA VAL A 278 -9.87 1.91 18.77
C VAL A 278 -8.87 1.38 19.78
N ARG A 279 -8.15 0.31 19.42
CA ARG A 279 -7.13 -0.31 20.26
C ARG A 279 -5.81 -0.37 19.50
N VAL A 280 -4.74 0.04 20.15
CA VAL A 280 -3.36 -0.10 19.65
C VAL A 280 -2.56 -0.88 20.69
N ARG A 281 -1.88 -1.94 20.26
CA ARG A 281 -1.05 -2.75 21.17
C ARG A 281 0.12 -3.41 20.45
N PRO A 282 1.25 -3.68 21.13
CA PRO A 282 2.26 -4.60 20.65
C PRO A 282 1.63 -5.97 20.36
N SER A 283 2.12 -6.67 19.35
CA SER A 283 1.66 -7.98 18.95
C SER A 283 2.82 -8.79 18.40
N THR A 284 2.76 -10.11 18.51
CA THR A 284 3.69 -11.00 17.82
C THR A 284 2.88 -11.75 16.77
N ASP A 285 3.39 -11.78 15.52
CA ASP A 285 2.81 -12.65 14.50
C ASP A 285 3.24 -14.09 14.82
N TRP A 286 2.27 -14.87 15.33
CA TRP A 286 2.52 -16.27 15.73
C TRP A 286 2.93 -17.18 14.55
N ARG A 287 2.66 -16.77 13.30
CA ARG A 287 3.03 -17.55 12.10
C ARG A 287 4.48 -17.32 11.70
N ARG A 288 4.99 -16.10 11.93
CA ARG A 288 6.34 -15.68 11.55
C ARG A 288 7.27 -15.48 12.73
N GLY A 289 6.75 -15.46 13.97
CA GLY A 289 7.52 -15.17 15.18
C GLY A 289 8.00 -13.72 15.29
N GLU A 290 7.54 -12.84 14.41
CA GLU A 290 8.00 -11.46 14.32
C GLU A 290 7.19 -10.56 15.27
N SER A 291 7.90 -9.67 15.97
CA SER A 291 7.26 -8.60 16.75
C SER A 291 6.60 -7.59 15.82
N GLY A 292 5.48 -7.02 16.24
CA GLY A 292 4.73 -6.09 15.42
C GLY A 292 3.71 -5.28 16.22
N VAL A 293 2.86 -4.56 15.50
CA VAL A 293 1.81 -3.72 16.05
C VAL A 293 0.45 -4.22 15.57
N ARG A 294 -0.48 -4.36 16.50
CA ARG A 294 -1.89 -4.66 16.21
C ARG A 294 -2.75 -3.44 16.47
N ILE A 295 -3.51 -3.03 15.45
CA ILE A 295 -4.51 -1.97 15.55
C ILE A 295 -5.87 -2.61 15.33
N THR A 296 -6.82 -2.34 16.24
CA THR A 296 -8.20 -2.83 16.09
C THR A 296 -9.15 -1.64 16.08
N ILE A 297 -9.99 -1.56 15.06
CA ILE A 297 -11.03 -0.54 14.90
C ILE A 297 -12.35 -1.30 14.86
N ALA A 298 -13.21 -1.08 15.88
CA ALA A 298 -14.48 -1.75 16.04
C ALA A 298 -15.61 -0.73 16.17
N ASP A 299 -16.67 -0.90 15.37
CA ASP A 299 -17.88 -0.11 15.41
C ASP A 299 -19.08 -0.97 15.81
N THR A 300 -20.15 -0.30 16.26
CA THR A 300 -21.45 -0.89 16.53
C THR A 300 -22.48 -0.53 15.47
N GLY A 301 -22.03 -0.28 14.23
CA GLY A 301 -22.87 0.07 13.10
C GLY A 301 -23.74 -1.09 12.59
N PHE A 302 -24.31 -0.90 11.40
CA PHE A 302 -25.23 -1.89 10.82
C PHE A 302 -24.53 -3.19 10.37
N GLY A 303 -23.20 -3.20 10.27
CA GLY A 303 -22.42 -4.37 9.83
C GLY A 303 -22.51 -4.63 8.34
N MET A 304 -22.03 -5.82 7.92
CA MET A 304 -21.98 -6.24 6.52
C MET A 304 -22.52 -7.66 6.35
N SER A 305 -23.32 -7.87 5.29
CA SER A 305 -23.78 -9.19 4.88
C SER A 305 -22.62 -10.08 4.39
N PRO A 306 -22.79 -11.40 4.32
CA PRO A 306 -21.79 -12.30 3.76
C PRO A 306 -21.42 -11.95 2.30
N GLU A 307 -22.39 -11.50 1.51
CA GLU A 307 -22.23 -11.09 0.11
C GLU A 307 -21.35 -9.84 0.04
N THR A 308 -21.70 -8.81 0.80
CA THR A 308 -20.93 -7.56 0.91
C THR A 308 -19.47 -7.85 1.32
N ARG A 309 -19.26 -8.72 2.33
CA ARG A 309 -17.91 -9.06 2.80
C ARG A 309 -17.01 -9.71 1.74
N ARG A 310 -17.58 -10.38 0.74
CA ARG A 310 -16.80 -10.97 -0.37
C ARG A 310 -16.30 -9.92 -1.36
N GLN A 311 -17.05 -8.84 -1.53
CA GLN A 311 -16.82 -7.82 -2.55
C GLN A 311 -16.15 -6.55 -2.04
N ILE A 312 -16.03 -6.35 -0.72
CA ILE A 312 -15.52 -5.09 -0.14
C ILE A 312 -14.08 -4.73 -0.54
N TYR A 313 -13.33 -5.69 -1.05
CA TYR A 313 -11.95 -5.48 -1.54
C TYR A 313 -11.89 -5.27 -3.05
N ASP A 314 -13.01 -5.45 -3.75
CA ASP A 314 -13.08 -5.21 -5.19
C ASP A 314 -13.03 -3.68 -5.43
N PRO A 315 -12.22 -3.22 -6.39
CA PRO A 315 -12.17 -1.80 -6.70
C PRO A 315 -13.54 -1.32 -7.21
N PHE A 316 -13.91 -0.11 -6.83
CA PHE A 316 -15.19 0.55 -7.14
C PHE A 316 -16.44 -0.07 -6.49
N PHE A 317 -16.31 -1.14 -5.73
CA PHE A 317 -17.46 -1.69 -4.98
C PHE A 317 -17.84 -0.78 -3.81
N THR A 318 -19.09 -0.33 -3.79
CA THR A 318 -19.64 0.52 -2.73
C THR A 318 -21.10 0.21 -2.45
N THR A 319 -21.48 0.29 -1.18
CA THR A 319 -22.88 0.23 -0.72
C THR A 319 -23.46 1.62 -0.43
N LYS A 320 -22.66 2.69 -0.66
CA LYS A 320 -23.00 4.09 -0.32
C LYS A 320 -23.56 4.89 -1.52
N GLY A 321 -23.85 4.23 -2.63
CA GLY A 321 -24.32 4.87 -3.86
C GLY A 321 -23.32 5.93 -4.39
N PRO A 322 -23.81 7.08 -4.91
CA PRO A 322 -22.93 8.09 -5.55
C PRO A 322 -21.92 8.75 -4.60
N SER A 323 -22.11 8.68 -3.29
CA SER A 323 -21.21 9.29 -2.29
C SER A 323 -19.99 8.40 -1.95
N GLY A 324 -19.99 7.15 -2.39
CA GLY A 324 -18.91 6.19 -2.14
C GLY A 324 -18.03 5.97 -3.36
N THR A 325 -16.72 6.18 -3.26
CA THR A 325 -15.77 5.91 -4.36
C THR A 325 -15.56 4.41 -4.60
N GLY A 326 -15.82 3.56 -3.58
CA GLY A 326 -15.53 2.12 -3.64
C GLY A 326 -14.04 1.76 -3.65
N LEU A 327 -13.14 2.74 -3.50
CA LEU A 327 -11.68 2.53 -3.57
C LEU A 327 -11.02 2.41 -2.20
N GLY A 328 -11.65 2.89 -1.12
CA GLY A 328 -11.02 3.02 0.20
C GLY A 328 -10.47 1.72 0.77
N LEU A 329 -11.21 0.62 0.73
CA LEU A 329 -10.74 -0.68 1.24
C LEU A 329 -9.75 -1.36 0.29
N TRP A 330 -9.91 -1.18 -1.02
CA TRP A 330 -8.95 -1.63 -2.01
C TRP A 330 -7.58 -0.96 -1.81
N VAL A 331 -7.55 0.37 -1.68
CA VAL A 331 -6.32 1.15 -1.35
C VAL A 331 -5.74 0.71 -0.01
N THR A 332 -6.59 0.49 1.00
CA THR A 332 -6.17 -0.01 2.32
C THR A 332 -5.45 -1.35 2.19
N ALA A 333 -5.97 -2.29 1.38
CA ALA A 333 -5.35 -3.58 1.15
C ALA A 333 -3.98 -3.44 0.43
N GLY A 334 -3.86 -2.55 -0.56
CA GLY A 334 -2.61 -2.26 -1.25
C GLY A 334 -1.53 -1.68 -0.32
N ILE A 335 -1.90 -0.70 0.53
CA ILE A 335 -0.99 -0.12 1.53
C ILE A 335 -0.54 -1.19 2.53
N LEU A 336 -1.44 -2.04 3.00
CA LEU A 336 -1.10 -3.12 3.92
C LEU A 336 -0.12 -4.12 3.30
N ALA A 337 -0.33 -4.52 2.04
CA ALA A 337 0.57 -5.41 1.33
C ALA A 337 1.98 -4.81 1.21
N ARG A 338 2.09 -3.53 0.88
CA ARG A 338 3.36 -2.79 0.83
C ARG A 338 4.09 -2.76 2.17
N HIS A 339 3.34 -2.71 3.28
CA HIS A 339 3.88 -2.73 4.64
C HIS A 339 3.97 -4.16 5.22
N ARG A 340 3.86 -5.21 4.40
CA ARG A 340 3.83 -6.63 4.82
C ARG A 340 2.80 -6.90 5.93
N GLY A 341 1.82 -6.01 6.05
CA GLY A 341 0.75 -6.09 7.02
C GLY A 341 -0.37 -7.02 6.58
N SER A 342 -1.24 -7.35 7.51
CA SER A 342 -2.45 -8.12 7.25
C SER A 342 -3.68 -7.45 7.86
N MET A 343 -4.84 -7.68 7.25
CA MET A 343 -6.14 -7.19 7.73
C MET A 343 -7.12 -8.34 7.91
N HIS A 344 -7.72 -8.40 9.08
CA HIS A 344 -8.78 -9.35 9.39
C HIS A 344 -10.09 -8.61 9.66
N LEU A 345 -11.18 -9.10 9.08
CA LEU A 345 -12.50 -8.54 9.20
C LEU A 345 -13.44 -9.51 9.92
N ARG A 346 -14.18 -8.97 10.90
CA ARG A 346 -15.36 -9.61 11.47
C ARG A 346 -16.52 -8.63 11.40
N SER A 347 -17.67 -9.06 10.88
CA SER A 347 -18.86 -8.22 10.81
C SER A 347 -20.11 -9.05 10.98
N LYS A 348 -21.11 -8.47 11.66
CA LYS A 348 -22.41 -9.06 11.94
C LYS A 348 -23.49 -8.03 11.67
N THR A 349 -24.65 -8.49 11.18
CA THR A 349 -25.83 -7.67 10.89
C THR A 349 -26.99 -7.92 11.87
N THR A 350 -26.81 -8.83 12.86
CA THR A 350 -27.85 -9.19 13.83
C THR A 350 -28.17 -7.99 14.72
N PRO A 351 -29.43 -7.54 14.81
CA PRO A 351 -29.85 -6.44 15.70
C PRO A 351 -29.39 -6.64 17.15
N GLY A 352 -28.89 -5.57 17.77
CA GLY A 352 -28.37 -5.60 19.15
C GLY A 352 -26.92 -6.09 19.28
N THR A 353 -26.38 -6.80 18.26
CA THR A 353 -24.96 -7.23 18.20
C THR A 353 -24.31 -6.92 16.85
N SER A 354 -24.95 -6.06 16.05
CA SER A 354 -24.43 -5.62 14.76
C SER A 354 -23.16 -4.77 14.92
N GLY A 355 -22.34 -4.76 13.90
CA GLY A 355 -21.12 -3.96 13.85
C GLY A 355 -20.02 -4.61 13.05
N THR A 356 -18.93 -3.88 12.90
CA THR A 356 -17.77 -4.32 12.17
C THR A 356 -16.51 -4.15 13.00
N THR A 357 -15.59 -5.09 12.87
CA THR A 357 -14.27 -5.03 13.51
C THR A 357 -13.21 -5.30 12.45
N PHE A 358 -12.37 -4.32 12.19
CA PHE A 358 -11.13 -4.46 11.45
C PHE A 358 -9.96 -4.65 12.41
N THR A 359 -9.13 -5.64 12.15
CA THR A 359 -7.89 -5.88 12.89
C THR A 359 -6.74 -5.84 11.90
N LEU A 360 -5.87 -4.86 12.06
CA LEU A 360 -4.65 -4.68 11.29
C LEU A 360 -3.47 -5.22 12.09
N ILE A 361 -2.55 -5.91 11.44
CA ILE A 361 -1.31 -6.40 12.04
C ILE A 361 -0.17 -5.97 11.13
N PHE A 362 0.79 -5.24 11.66
CA PHE A 362 1.99 -4.80 10.97
C PHE A 362 3.21 -5.41 11.66
N PRO A 363 4.21 -5.96 10.93
CA PRO A 363 5.51 -6.29 11.50
C PRO A 363 6.24 -4.99 11.91
N MET A 364 7.14 -5.03 12.90
CA MET A 364 7.86 -3.82 13.36
C MET A 364 8.65 -3.16 12.24
N VAL A 365 9.23 -3.95 11.35
CA VAL A 365 9.84 -3.50 10.10
C VAL A 365 8.83 -3.74 8.98
N GLY A 366 7.88 -2.84 8.85
CA GLY A 366 6.76 -2.99 7.92
C GLY A 366 7.09 -2.60 6.48
N ALA A 367 7.95 -1.60 6.29
CA ALA A 367 8.34 -1.13 4.97
C ALA A 367 9.85 -1.24 4.78
N GLU A 368 10.28 -1.99 3.77
CA GLU A 368 11.66 -1.93 3.27
C GLU A 368 11.78 -0.81 2.24
N ARG A 369 12.99 -0.29 2.07
CA ARG A 369 13.30 0.61 0.95
C ARG A 369 13.01 -0.15 -0.36
N GLU A 370 12.10 0.36 -1.18
CA GLU A 370 12.03 0.01 -2.60
C GLU A 370 13.22 0.60 -3.33
#